data_627d1e7faf49485afb4757a8d851ef35
#
_entry.id   627d1e7faf49485afb4757a8d851ef35
#
_cell.length_a   1.000
_cell.length_b   1.000
_cell.length_c   1.000
_cell.angle_alpha   90.00
_cell.angle_beta   90.00
_cell.angle_gamma   90.00
#
_symmetry.space_group_name_H-M   'P 1'
#
loop_
_entity.id
_entity.type
_entity.pdbx_description
1 polymer ?
#
loop_
_entity_poly.entity_id
_entity_poly.type
_entity_poly.pdbx_seq_one_letter_code
_entity_poly.pdbx_strand_id
1 'polypeptide(L)'
;MSNYKIKHIKKKFLIFLLFFTLSFGVSYADKIKDFKISGNDRISDETIILFSGLKINDSLDQNSINLTIKKLYETSFFSNLSIKYENNIVYIIVDENPLVQTIVFEGIKRQSITDNLKDIISLKEKSSFLENKVKEDQDKIINSLKVNGYFFSKVQTKIKNNNNNTVDIIYNIDIGKKALIKNIKFVGNKIFKDNKLRKV
;
A
#
# COMPACT_ATOMS: atom_id res chain seq x y z
N MET A 1 -71.37 -33.41 7.74
CA MET A 1 -70.88 -32.01 8.05
C MET A 1 -69.37 -31.87 8.12
N SER A 2 -68.59 -32.93 8.26
CA SER A 2 -67.14 -32.92 8.42
C SER A 2 -66.36 -32.64 7.10
N ASN A 3 -66.77 -33.26 5.97
CA ASN A 3 -66.06 -33.18 4.69
C ASN A 3 -66.07 -31.78 4.03
N TYR A 4 -67.07 -30.97 4.33
CA TYR A 4 -67.18 -29.60 3.75
C TYR A 4 -66.14 -28.66 4.40
N LYS A 5 -65.92 -28.74 5.70
CA LYS A 5 -64.91 -27.93 6.41
C LYS A 5 -63.48 -28.26 5.99
N ILE A 6 -63.18 -29.53 5.75
CA ILE A 6 -61.86 -29.99 5.29
C ILE A 6 -61.54 -29.48 3.88
N LYS A 7 -62.54 -29.45 3.00
CA LYS A 7 -62.39 -28.96 1.62
C LYS A 7 -62.12 -27.45 1.60
N HIS A 8 -62.75 -26.67 2.43
CA HIS A 8 -62.50 -25.24 2.57
C HIS A 8 -61.12 -24.91 3.19
N ILE A 9 -60.63 -25.70 4.16
CA ILE A 9 -59.29 -25.54 4.73
C ILE A 9 -58.23 -25.86 3.68
N LYS A 10 -58.36 -26.93 2.95
CA LYS A 10 -57.42 -27.27 1.84
C LYS A 10 -57.37 -26.19 0.76
N LYS A 11 -58.55 -25.62 0.40
CA LYS A 11 -58.60 -24.53 -0.59
C LYS A 11 -57.93 -23.24 -0.06
N LYS A 12 -58.10 -22.87 1.20
CA LYS A 12 -57.43 -21.73 1.81
C LYS A 12 -55.92 -21.96 1.92
N PHE A 13 -55.52 -23.17 2.27
CA PHE A 13 -54.11 -23.56 2.34
C PHE A 13 -53.44 -23.55 0.94
N LEU A 14 -54.14 -24.01 -0.08
CA LEU A 14 -53.64 -23.96 -1.45
C LEU A 14 -53.47 -22.51 -1.97
N ILE A 15 -54.41 -21.62 -1.63
CA ILE A 15 -54.35 -20.19 -1.98
C ILE A 15 -53.20 -19.52 -1.22
N PHE A 16 -53.02 -19.86 0.08
CA PHE A 16 -51.87 -19.35 0.85
C PHE A 16 -50.52 -19.83 0.29
N LEU A 17 -50.43 -21.11 -0.10
CA LEU A 17 -49.22 -21.66 -0.72
C LEU A 17 -48.93 -21.00 -2.07
N LEU A 18 -49.95 -20.72 -2.88
CA LEU A 18 -49.82 -20.01 -4.15
C LEU A 18 -49.39 -18.56 -3.94
N PHE A 19 -49.91 -17.88 -2.91
CA PHE A 19 -49.50 -16.52 -2.57
C PHE A 19 -48.06 -16.45 -2.02
N PHE A 20 -47.63 -17.49 -1.28
CA PHE A 20 -46.29 -17.61 -0.74
C PHE A 20 -45.23 -17.82 -1.86
N THR A 21 -45.56 -18.60 -2.89
CA THR A 21 -44.65 -18.82 -4.03
C THR A 21 -44.49 -17.58 -4.96
N LEU A 22 -45.50 -16.71 -4.98
CA LEU A 22 -45.45 -15.45 -5.74
C LEU A 22 -44.62 -14.34 -5.05
N SER A 23 -44.27 -14.52 -3.79
CA SER A 23 -43.51 -13.53 -2.99
C SER A 23 -41.96 -13.66 -3.16
N PHE A 24 -41.47 -14.68 -3.87
CA PHE A 24 -40.04 -14.75 -4.20
C PHE A 24 -39.75 -13.82 -5.37
N GLY A 25 -39.57 -12.55 -5.06
CA GLY A 25 -39.04 -11.57 -6.00
C GLY A 25 -37.65 -12.03 -6.46
N VAL A 26 -37.48 -12.24 -7.74
CA VAL A 26 -36.16 -12.48 -8.34
C VAL A 26 -35.39 -11.16 -8.21
N SER A 27 -34.48 -11.10 -7.26
CA SER A 27 -33.53 -9.99 -7.16
C SER A 27 -32.56 -10.14 -8.34
N TYR A 28 -32.77 -9.35 -9.39
CA TYR A 28 -31.75 -9.19 -10.41
C TYR A 28 -30.63 -8.37 -9.79
N ALA A 29 -29.45 -8.98 -9.62
CA ALA A 29 -28.26 -8.22 -9.30
C ALA A 29 -27.99 -7.24 -10.45
N ASP A 30 -27.99 -5.96 -10.13
CA ASP A 30 -27.68 -4.91 -11.10
C ASP A 30 -26.28 -5.13 -11.66
N LYS A 31 -26.14 -5.10 -12.99
CA LYS A 31 -24.88 -5.33 -13.70
C LYS A 31 -24.24 -4.02 -14.10
N ILE A 32 -22.92 -3.95 -14.03
CA ILE A 32 -22.14 -2.79 -14.46
C ILE A 32 -22.36 -2.55 -15.96
N LYS A 33 -22.79 -1.32 -16.31
CA LYS A 33 -22.96 -0.88 -17.69
C LYS A 33 -21.89 0.10 -18.13
N ASP A 34 -21.34 0.88 -17.18
CA ASP A 34 -20.39 1.93 -17.49
C ASP A 34 -19.50 2.25 -16.29
N PHE A 35 -18.36 2.92 -16.55
CA PHE A 35 -17.44 3.44 -15.56
C PHE A 35 -17.29 4.95 -15.73
N LYS A 36 -17.26 5.68 -14.61
CA LYS A 36 -16.92 7.11 -14.57
C LYS A 36 -15.81 7.32 -13.57
N ILE A 37 -14.69 7.81 -14.07
CA ILE A 37 -13.47 8.02 -13.28
C ILE A 37 -13.20 9.51 -13.21
N SER A 38 -12.72 9.97 -12.07
CA SER A 38 -12.37 11.39 -11.85
C SER A 38 -11.26 11.54 -10.81
N GLY A 39 -10.49 12.63 -10.94
CA GLY A 39 -9.38 12.95 -10.05
C GLY A 39 -8.05 12.34 -10.48
N ASN A 40 -8.03 11.61 -11.57
CA ASN A 40 -6.81 11.10 -12.19
C ASN A 40 -6.25 12.12 -13.19
N ASP A 41 -4.95 12.38 -13.08
CA ASP A 41 -4.21 13.28 -13.97
C ASP A 41 -3.21 12.53 -14.85
N ARG A 42 -2.46 11.58 -14.29
CA ARG A 42 -1.40 10.82 -14.97
C ARG A 42 -1.84 9.44 -15.40
N ILE A 43 -2.73 8.82 -14.62
CA ILE A 43 -3.17 7.45 -14.83
C ILE A 43 -4.45 7.46 -15.63
N SER A 44 -4.46 6.79 -16.80
CA SER A 44 -5.65 6.76 -17.64
C SER A 44 -6.80 5.97 -17.02
N ASP A 45 -8.02 6.31 -17.43
CA ASP A 45 -9.24 5.62 -16.99
C ASP A 45 -9.16 4.11 -17.25
N GLU A 46 -8.65 3.71 -18.43
CA GLU A 46 -8.51 2.31 -18.81
C GLU A 46 -7.54 1.58 -17.88
N THR A 47 -6.47 2.25 -17.44
CA THR A 47 -5.50 1.69 -16.49
C THR A 47 -6.15 1.48 -15.12
N ILE A 48 -6.95 2.44 -14.65
CA ILE A 48 -7.69 2.32 -13.38
C ILE A 48 -8.70 1.18 -13.44
N ILE A 49 -9.46 1.08 -14.54
CA ILE A 49 -10.42 -0.01 -14.77
C ILE A 49 -9.67 -1.36 -14.76
N LEU A 50 -8.54 -1.45 -15.44
CA LEU A 50 -7.74 -2.68 -15.49
C LEU A 50 -7.30 -3.13 -14.10
N PHE A 51 -6.75 -2.23 -13.29
CA PHE A 51 -6.30 -2.53 -11.92
C PHE A 51 -7.46 -2.79 -10.94
N SER A 52 -8.62 -2.19 -11.18
CA SER A 52 -9.83 -2.48 -10.40
C SER A 52 -10.25 -3.95 -10.50
N GLY A 53 -9.97 -4.56 -11.65
CA GLY A 53 -10.38 -5.93 -11.98
C GLY A 53 -11.87 -6.06 -12.28
N LEU A 54 -12.60 -4.95 -12.39
CA LEU A 54 -14.02 -4.92 -12.72
C LEU A 54 -14.21 -4.89 -14.25
N LYS A 55 -15.33 -5.45 -14.72
CA LYS A 55 -15.69 -5.49 -16.13
C LYS A 55 -17.16 -5.13 -16.32
N ILE A 56 -17.50 -4.67 -17.52
CA ILE A 56 -18.88 -4.52 -17.96
C ILE A 56 -19.59 -5.87 -17.82
N ASN A 57 -20.82 -5.85 -17.34
CA ASN A 57 -21.69 -6.99 -17.01
C ASN A 57 -21.32 -7.75 -15.72
N ASP A 58 -20.29 -7.36 -14.97
CA ASP A 58 -20.08 -7.89 -13.63
C ASP A 58 -21.22 -7.45 -12.68
N SER A 59 -21.54 -8.28 -11.70
CA SER A 59 -22.39 -7.89 -10.57
C SER A 59 -21.51 -7.33 -9.48
N LEU A 60 -21.89 -6.19 -8.91
CA LEU A 60 -21.12 -5.51 -7.88
C LEU A 60 -21.86 -5.58 -6.54
N ASP A 61 -21.25 -6.23 -5.57
CA ASP A 61 -21.68 -6.25 -4.18
C ASP A 61 -20.66 -5.50 -3.28
N GLN A 62 -20.99 -5.33 -2.01
CA GLN A 62 -20.11 -4.63 -1.06
C GLN A 62 -18.75 -5.31 -0.91
N ASN A 63 -18.66 -6.63 -1.01
CA ASN A 63 -17.41 -7.36 -0.91
C ASN A 63 -16.52 -7.10 -2.13
N SER A 64 -17.10 -7.09 -3.32
CA SER A 64 -16.43 -6.77 -4.58
C SER A 64 -15.90 -5.32 -4.57
N ILE A 65 -16.67 -4.36 -4.05
CA ILE A 65 -16.23 -2.98 -3.86
C ILE A 65 -15.01 -2.93 -2.93
N ASN A 66 -15.06 -3.59 -1.77
CA ASN A 66 -13.95 -3.60 -0.82
C ASN A 66 -12.69 -4.24 -1.40
N LEU A 67 -12.84 -5.34 -2.16
CA LEU A 67 -11.72 -5.99 -2.86
C LEU A 67 -11.13 -5.09 -3.93
N THR A 68 -11.96 -4.37 -4.67
CA THR A 68 -11.51 -3.40 -5.68
C THR A 68 -10.74 -2.25 -5.05
N ILE A 69 -11.24 -1.68 -3.96
CA ILE A 69 -10.56 -0.65 -3.19
C ILE A 69 -9.17 -1.14 -2.76
N LYS A 70 -9.09 -2.36 -2.20
CA LYS A 70 -7.83 -2.96 -1.79
C LYS A 70 -6.85 -3.11 -2.94
N LYS A 71 -7.29 -3.66 -4.08
CA LYS A 71 -6.46 -3.82 -5.29
C LYS A 71 -5.90 -2.49 -5.79
N LEU A 72 -6.73 -1.44 -5.82
CA LEU A 72 -6.29 -0.12 -6.27
C LEU A 72 -5.29 0.51 -5.30
N TYR A 73 -5.46 0.36 -3.97
CA TYR A 73 -4.45 0.81 -2.99
C TYR A 73 -3.14 0.02 -3.09
N GLU A 74 -3.18 -1.28 -3.39
CA GLU A 74 -1.98 -2.12 -3.56
C GLU A 74 -1.09 -1.66 -4.72
N THR A 75 -1.64 -0.93 -5.70
CA THR A 75 -0.83 -0.31 -6.77
C THR A 75 0.07 0.81 -6.27
N SER A 76 -0.21 1.37 -5.11
CA SER A 76 0.45 2.56 -4.56
C SER A 76 0.30 3.82 -5.40
N PHE A 77 -0.59 3.84 -6.38
CA PHE A 77 -0.81 5.02 -7.23
C PHE A 77 -1.66 6.09 -6.56
N PHE A 78 -2.50 5.71 -5.59
CA PHE A 78 -3.53 6.57 -5.02
C PHE A 78 -3.28 6.82 -3.54
N SER A 79 -3.38 8.08 -3.13
CA SER A 79 -3.38 8.52 -1.73
C SER A 79 -4.76 8.38 -1.11
N ASN A 80 -5.80 8.59 -1.93
CA ASN A 80 -7.19 8.42 -1.54
C ASN A 80 -7.99 7.86 -2.72
N LEU A 81 -9.03 7.08 -2.43
CA LEU A 81 -9.98 6.62 -3.44
C LEU A 81 -11.33 6.30 -2.82
N SER A 82 -12.37 6.52 -3.60
CA SER A 82 -13.73 6.09 -3.25
C SER A 82 -14.42 5.46 -4.45
N ILE A 83 -15.25 4.46 -4.19
CA ILE A 83 -16.03 3.77 -5.21
C ILE A 83 -17.51 3.86 -4.82
N LYS A 84 -18.34 4.29 -5.78
CA LYS A 84 -19.79 4.36 -5.65
C LYS A 84 -20.44 3.64 -6.83
N TYR A 85 -21.45 2.85 -6.56
CA TYR A 85 -22.21 2.15 -7.60
C TYR A 85 -23.65 2.64 -7.57
N GLU A 86 -24.08 3.28 -8.65
CA GLU A 86 -25.42 3.83 -8.79
C GLU A 86 -25.89 3.71 -10.24
N ASN A 87 -27.14 3.34 -10.45
CA ASN A 87 -27.77 3.25 -11.77
C ASN A 87 -26.96 2.42 -12.79
N ASN A 88 -26.36 1.31 -12.35
CA ASN A 88 -25.49 0.44 -13.15
C ASN A 88 -24.16 1.11 -13.61
N ILE A 89 -23.78 2.24 -13.02
CA ILE A 89 -22.53 2.95 -13.28
C ILE A 89 -21.64 2.88 -12.06
N VAL A 90 -20.37 2.53 -12.28
CA VAL A 90 -19.32 2.55 -11.23
C VAL A 90 -18.60 3.88 -11.30
N TYR A 91 -18.73 4.68 -10.25
CA TYR A 91 -17.98 5.92 -10.09
C TYR A 91 -16.73 5.63 -9.26
N ILE A 92 -15.55 5.91 -9.80
CA ILE A 92 -14.27 5.78 -9.11
C ILE A 92 -13.67 7.18 -9.02
N ILE A 93 -13.54 7.70 -7.80
CA ILE A 93 -12.94 9.00 -7.55
C ILE A 93 -11.60 8.74 -6.89
N VAL A 94 -10.52 9.30 -7.42
CA VAL A 94 -9.15 9.04 -6.96
C VAL A 94 -8.40 10.34 -6.72
N ASP A 95 -7.46 10.30 -5.77
CA ASP A 95 -6.40 11.29 -5.62
C ASP A 95 -5.07 10.57 -5.84
N GLU A 96 -4.28 11.00 -6.82
CA GLU A 96 -3.01 10.35 -7.12
C GLU A 96 -1.92 10.70 -6.11
N ASN A 97 -1.13 9.71 -5.70
CA ASN A 97 0.10 9.96 -4.95
C ASN A 97 1.06 10.82 -5.77
N PRO A 98 1.78 11.76 -5.15
CA PRO A 98 2.85 12.48 -5.84
C PRO A 98 3.89 11.53 -6.42
N LEU A 99 4.55 11.94 -7.48
CA LEU A 99 5.68 11.21 -8.07
C LEU A 99 6.99 11.69 -7.44
N VAL A 100 7.87 10.77 -7.06
CA VAL A 100 9.23 11.11 -6.64
C VAL A 100 10.01 11.63 -7.85
N GLN A 101 10.35 12.91 -7.85
CA GLN A 101 11.10 13.53 -8.94
C GLN A 101 12.59 13.30 -8.78
N THR A 102 13.14 13.63 -7.60
CA THR A 102 14.56 13.45 -7.29
C THR A 102 14.76 12.89 -5.89
N ILE A 103 15.85 12.13 -5.71
CA ILE A 103 16.33 11.68 -4.41
C ILE A 103 17.78 12.10 -4.24
N VAL A 104 18.04 12.96 -3.25
CA VAL A 104 19.36 13.53 -2.98
C VAL A 104 19.87 13.07 -1.62
N PHE A 105 21.16 12.69 -1.58
CA PHE A 105 21.86 12.38 -0.33
C PHE A 105 22.89 13.46 -0.08
N GLU A 106 22.67 14.30 0.93
CA GLU A 106 23.58 15.37 1.33
C GLU A 106 24.45 14.93 2.50
N GLY A 107 25.65 15.50 2.61
CA GLY A 107 26.59 15.24 3.73
C GLY A 107 27.51 14.03 3.52
N ILE A 108 27.38 13.29 2.40
CA ILE A 108 28.22 12.16 2.04
C ILE A 108 29.13 12.55 0.87
N LYS A 109 30.45 12.46 1.05
CA LYS A 109 31.43 12.76 0.00
C LYS A 109 31.82 11.54 -0.85
N ARG A 110 31.64 10.32 -0.30
CA ARG A 110 32.07 9.09 -0.96
C ARG A 110 30.94 8.49 -1.81
N GLN A 111 31.15 8.51 -3.12
CA GLN A 111 30.12 8.04 -4.08
C GLN A 111 29.69 6.58 -3.83
N SER A 112 30.60 5.68 -3.49
CA SER A 112 30.27 4.27 -3.21
C SER A 112 29.30 4.08 -2.03
N ILE A 113 29.30 4.99 -1.06
CA ILE A 113 28.32 4.97 0.02
C ILE A 113 26.97 5.43 -0.51
N THR A 114 26.94 6.52 -1.27
CA THR A 114 25.72 7.05 -1.88
C THR A 114 25.06 6.03 -2.79
N ASP A 115 25.82 5.32 -3.62
CA ASP A 115 25.29 4.30 -4.51
C ASP A 115 24.68 3.13 -3.72
N ASN A 116 25.35 2.66 -2.68
CA ASN A 116 24.81 1.63 -1.78
C ASN A 116 23.50 2.10 -1.11
N LEU A 117 23.42 3.36 -0.67
CA LEU A 117 22.20 3.91 -0.07
C LEU A 117 21.05 3.99 -1.09
N LYS A 118 21.34 4.35 -2.34
CA LYS A 118 20.34 4.34 -3.42
C LYS A 118 19.75 2.94 -3.65
N ASP A 119 20.56 1.91 -3.51
CA ASP A 119 20.12 0.53 -3.74
C ASP A 119 19.19 0.02 -2.63
N ILE A 120 19.46 0.37 -1.38
CA ILE A 120 18.75 -0.17 -0.20
C ILE A 120 17.43 0.52 0.11
N ILE A 121 17.23 1.77 -0.30
CA ILE A 121 15.98 2.49 -0.06
C ILE A 121 14.85 1.93 -0.93
N SER A 122 13.62 2.01 -0.42
CA SER A 122 12.41 1.55 -1.12
C SER A 122 11.90 2.57 -2.12
N LEU A 123 11.96 3.87 -1.76
CA LEU A 123 11.55 4.95 -2.64
C LEU A 123 12.56 5.09 -3.78
N LYS A 124 12.04 5.25 -4.99
CA LYS A 124 12.86 5.41 -6.22
C LYS A 124 12.35 6.62 -6.99
N GLU A 125 13.26 7.26 -7.74
CA GLU A 125 12.84 8.29 -8.69
C GLU A 125 11.84 7.73 -9.70
N LYS A 126 10.84 8.52 -10.06
CA LYS A 126 9.73 8.15 -10.95
C LYS A 126 8.76 7.09 -10.38
N SER A 127 8.87 6.75 -9.08
CA SER A 127 7.86 5.96 -8.38
C SER A 127 6.88 6.84 -7.62
N SER A 128 5.73 6.28 -7.24
CA SER A 128 4.79 6.97 -6.35
C SER A 128 5.43 7.25 -4.99
N PHE A 129 5.23 8.44 -4.48
CA PHE A 129 5.67 8.83 -3.15
C PHE A 129 4.73 8.24 -2.09
N LEU A 130 5.30 7.51 -1.14
CA LEU A 130 4.59 6.94 0.00
C LEU A 130 5.25 7.45 1.28
N GLU A 131 4.53 8.23 2.06
CA GLU A 131 5.07 8.87 3.27
C GLU A 131 5.59 7.86 4.30
N ASN A 132 4.91 6.73 4.47
CA ASN A 132 5.34 5.66 5.37
C ASN A 132 6.69 5.06 4.98
N LYS A 133 7.06 5.06 3.68
CA LYS A 133 8.35 4.57 3.20
C LYS A 133 9.52 5.49 3.53
N VAL A 134 9.27 6.77 3.74
CA VAL A 134 10.31 7.74 4.15
C VAL A 134 10.97 7.33 5.47
N LYS A 135 10.15 6.96 6.46
CA LYS A 135 10.64 6.51 7.76
C LYS A 135 11.40 5.18 7.67
N GLU A 136 10.84 4.22 6.93
CA GLU A 136 11.51 2.93 6.67
C GLU A 136 12.87 3.14 6.00
N ASP A 137 12.95 3.99 5.00
CA ASP A 137 14.19 4.26 4.25
C ASP A 137 15.20 5.00 5.12
N GLN A 138 14.77 5.95 5.94
CA GLN A 138 15.64 6.60 6.92
C GLN A 138 16.28 5.58 7.88
N ASP A 139 15.50 4.63 8.38
CA ASP A 139 16.00 3.58 9.27
C ASP A 139 16.98 2.62 8.55
N LYS A 140 16.71 2.27 7.27
CA LYS A 140 17.64 1.49 6.44
C LYS A 140 18.96 2.21 6.23
N ILE A 141 18.92 3.52 5.94
CA ILE A 141 20.12 4.35 5.78
C ILE A 141 20.96 4.33 7.07
N ILE A 142 20.32 4.60 8.22
CA ILE A 142 21.01 4.58 9.53
C ILE A 142 21.64 3.21 9.79
N ASN A 143 20.92 2.13 9.55
CA ASN A 143 21.42 0.78 9.79
C ASN A 143 22.57 0.42 8.83
N SER A 144 22.50 0.78 7.57
CA SER A 144 23.59 0.60 6.62
C SER A 144 24.86 1.34 7.04
N LEU A 145 24.71 2.58 7.49
CA LEU A 145 25.85 3.36 7.99
C LEU A 145 26.46 2.74 9.25
N LYS A 146 25.65 2.24 10.18
CA LYS A 146 26.13 1.53 11.38
C LYS A 146 26.92 0.27 11.05
N VAL A 147 26.44 -0.56 10.12
CA VAL A 147 27.14 -1.77 9.64
C VAL A 147 28.50 -1.43 9.04
N ASN A 148 28.62 -0.27 8.40
CA ASN A 148 29.86 0.25 7.86
C ASN A 148 30.77 0.95 8.90
N GLY A 149 30.38 0.92 10.19
CA GLY A 149 31.15 1.46 11.31
C GLY A 149 30.85 2.91 11.68
N TYR A 150 29.83 3.54 11.08
CA TYR A 150 29.42 4.91 11.39
C TYR A 150 28.26 4.90 12.42
N PHE A 151 28.57 4.51 13.65
CA PHE A 151 27.57 4.30 14.71
C PHE A 151 26.86 5.58 15.18
N PHE A 152 27.47 6.73 14.99
CA PHE A 152 26.96 8.02 15.44
C PHE A 152 26.34 8.86 14.32
N SER A 153 26.08 8.23 13.18
CA SER A 153 25.44 8.91 12.06
C SER A 153 24.02 9.36 12.42
N LYS A 154 23.64 10.53 11.90
CA LYS A 154 22.30 11.10 12.01
C LYS A 154 21.74 11.30 10.59
N VAL A 155 20.47 11.00 10.41
CA VAL A 155 19.76 11.19 9.15
C VAL A 155 18.50 11.98 9.40
N GLN A 156 18.32 13.07 8.66
CA GLN A 156 17.11 13.87 8.64
C GLN A 156 16.59 13.91 7.23
N THR A 157 15.30 13.66 7.05
CA THR A 157 14.67 13.69 5.73
C THR A 157 13.88 14.97 5.56
N LYS A 158 14.10 15.65 4.44
CA LYS A 158 13.33 16.81 4.01
C LYS A 158 12.58 16.45 2.74
N ILE A 159 11.27 16.70 2.71
CA ILE A 159 10.42 16.52 1.56
C ILE A 159 10.08 17.92 1.02
N LYS A 160 10.28 18.12 -0.26
CA LYS A 160 9.91 19.35 -0.95
C LYS A 160 8.84 19.03 -1.97
N ASN A 161 7.65 19.60 -1.78
CA ASN A 161 6.55 19.48 -2.72
C ASN A 161 6.74 20.46 -3.89
N ASN A 162 6.50 19.99 -5.10
CA ASN A 162 6.56 20.77 -6.34
C ASN A 162 5.14 20.96 -6.93
N ASN A 163 4.99 21.93 -7.85
CA ASN A 163 3.67 22.34 -8.35
C ASN A 163 2.95 21.31 -9.24
N ASN A 164 3.64 20.29 -9.74
CA ASN A 164 3.13 19.32 -10.71
C ASN A 164 2.87 17.93 -10.08
N ASN A 165 2.38 17.90 -8.84
CA ASN A 165 2.17 16.70 -8.06
C ASN A 165 3.42 15.79 -8.01
N THR A 166 4.60 16.39 -7.81
CA THR A 166 5.86 15.68 -7.61
C THR A 166 6.54 16.13 -6.32
N VAL A 167 7.45 15.31 -5.82
CA VAL A 167 8.23 15.60 -4.62
C VAL A 167 9.71 15.35 -4.86
N ASP A 168 10.57 16.18 -4.21
CA ASP A 168 11.99 15.91 -4.06
C ASP A 168 12.25 15.44 -2.64
N ILE A 169 13.01 14.36 -2.49
CA ILE A 169 13.38 13.78 -1.21
C ILE A 169 14.86 14.06 -0.97
N ILE A 170 15.18 14.72 0.14
CA ILE A 170 16.54 15.07 0.52
C ILE A 170 16.85 14.38 1.84
N TYR A 171 17.78 13.43 1.83
CA TYR A 171 18.35 12.79 3.00
C TYR A 171 19.58 13.56 3.44
N ASN A 172 19.45 14.42 4.47
CA ASN A 172 20.56 15.13 5.10
C ASN A 172 21.26 14.19 6.09
N ILE A 173 22.49 13.82 5.81
CA ILE A 173 23.22 12.80 6.54
C ILE A 173 24.47 13.42 7.20
N ASP A 174 24.47 13.47 8.53
CA ASP A 174 25.70 13.64 9.28
C ASP A 174 26.30 12.26 9.54
N ILE A 175 27.28 11.88 8.74
CA ILE A 175 27.88 10.55 8.80
C ILE A 175 28.72 10.34 10.07
N GLY A 176 29.21 11.42 10.70
CA GLY A 176 30.06 11.36 11.89
C GLY A 176 31.42 10.70 11.65
N LYS A 177 32.10 10.34 12.74
CA LYS A 177 33.38 9.63 12.69
C LYS A 177 33.17 8.12 12.68
N LYS A 178 33.99 7.41 11.88
CA LYS A 178 34.02 5.94 11.90
C LYS A 178 34.51 5.43 13.25
N ALA A 179 33.80 4.48 13.83
CA ALA A 179 34.20 3.84 15.06
C ALA A 179 35.44 2.95 14.84
N LEU A 180 36.40 3.03 15.70
CA LEU A 180 37.61 2.21 15.69
C LEU A 180 37.70 1.42 17.01
N ILE A 181 38.10 0.15 16.92
CA ILE A 181 38.40 -0.67 18.08
C ILE A 181 39.73 -0.19 18.65
N LYS A 182 39.68 0.50 19.80
CA LYS A 182 40.89 1.00 20.47
C LYS A 182 41.59 -0.07 21.30
N ASN A 183 40.81 -0.87 22.03
CA ASN A 183 41.32 -1.90 22.93
C ASN A 183 40.44 -3.13 22.95
N ILE A 184 41.06 -4.31 22.95
CA ILE A 184 40.39 -5.60 23.15
C ILE A 184 40.94 -6.15 24.48
N LYS A 185 40.04 -6.44 25.43
CA LYS A 185 40.37 -7.10 26.71
C LYS A 185 39.67 -8.44 26.76
N PHE A 186 40.41 -9.46 27.17
CA PHE A 186 39.87 -10.79 27.41
C PHE A 186 39.60 -10.96 28.91
N VAL A 187 38.41 -11.44 29.29
CA VAL A 187 38.04 -11.66 30.69
C VAL A 187 37.79 -13.14 30.88
N GLY A 188 38.38 -13.73 31.96
CA GLY A 188 38.25 -15.14 32.26
C GLY A 188 39.29 -16.08 31.60
N ASN A 189 40.22 -15.52 30.85
CA ASN A 189 41.34 -16.27 30.22
C ASN A 189 42.38 -16.67 31.27
N LYS A 190 42.32 -17.95 31.73
CA LYS A 190 43.28 -18.51 32.69
C LYS A 190 44.53 -19.11 32.06
N ILE A 191 44.42 -19.56 30.77
CA ILE A 191 45.44 -20.37 30.12
C ILE A 191 46.29 -19.59 29.12
N PHE A 192 45.72 -18.60 28.43
CA PHE A 192 46.42 -17.82 27.41
C PHE A 192 46.49 -16.34 27.79
N LYS A 193 47.65 -15.73 27.58
CA LYS A 193 47.81 -14.28 27.76
C LYS A 193 47.09 -13.52 26.67
N ASP A 194 46.57 -12.32 26.98
CA ASP A 194 45.83 -11.44 26.04
C ASP A 194 46.56 -11.23 24.73
N ASN A 195 47.90 -11.07 24.75
CA ASN A 195 48.71 -10.87 23.55
C ASN A 195 48.69 -12.09 22.56
N LYS A 196 48.48 -13.31 23.08
CA LYS A 196 48.36 -14.50 22.24
C LYS A 196 46.95 -14.57 21.63
N LEU A 197 45.95 -14.23 22.42
CA LEU A 197 44.54 -14.21 21.96
C LEU A 197 44.23 -13.10 20.92
N ARG A 198 44.96 -11.98 20.95
CA ARG A 198 44.82 -10.90 19.95
C ARG A 198 45.40 -11.24 18.57
N LYS A 199 46.20 -12.30 18.45
CA LYS A 199 46.87 -12.69 17.19
C LYS A 199 46.10 -13.79 16.43
N VAL A 200 45.03 -14.29 17.01
CA VAL A 200 44.10 -15.23 16.38
C VAL A 200 42.95 -14.49 15.71
#